data_16baed255cd7933a021be0c4a027590f
#
_entry.id   16baed255cd7933a021be0c4a027590f
#
_cell.length_a   1.000
_cell.length_b   1.000
_cell.length_c   1.000
_cell.angle_alpha   90.00
_cell.angle_beta   90.00
_cell.angle_gamma   90.00
#
_symmetry.space_group_name_H-M   'P 1'
#
loop_
_entity.id
_entity.type
_entity.pdbx_description
1 polymer ?
#
loop_
_entity_poly.entity_id
_entity_poly.type
_entity_poly.pdbx_seq_one_letter_code
_entity_poly.pdbx_strand_id
1 'polypeptide(L)'
;MREKVKLKKDKECDAFVMGAGIAGIMAAIEASNNGQKVIISSSSNIFSGSSFYPGTWGLGLIGPEDENDEEDLAKTIKEVGCNVVDEELVETFVKNINPSIDLLKEMGVKLKEANNSGEKEFIPCFDYKNRNWNGILFESAKKVLDHKLKSNKVLEYPFSEVIEIVKEDNKIIGVILINSLNKLEFIKCKALVIASGGIGGLFKYRLNTTDITGMGQALALKVGCNLTNIEFMQMMPGYIKPCPKTIFNEKTFKYIEARNEEGEDVFKDIENLREKLEKRSTYGPFTSRLDSKDIDYAIFKEFMKNKNGVTVRYKDSLKNNMPEFIEVYFKWLKENKHLTPDDEINIGIFFHAANGGISINKWAETKVDGLFAAGECTGGMHGADRIGGLSTANGLVFGKIAGKSASRYASSKSLSEKEEVEFEAYEIEGAEDLILEVQEIMFKNAMIEKSEVGVKNSLLKLEEISKGFVYKKEVNMENLRNSYRLENNILLCKAILKAIDLRKESRGSHYRYDYPKANKNMDKMIMVELGDDIKAYFKEN
;
A
#
# COMPACT_ATOMS: atom_id res chain seq x y z
N MET A 1 25.30 12.98 -17.63
CA MET A 1 25.25 14.41 -17.21
C MET A 1 23.80 14.74 -16.88
N ARG A 2 23.54 15.54 -15.84
CA ARG A 2 22.18 16.05 -15.58
C ARG A 2 22.01 17.32 -16.42
N GLU A 3 21.00 17.36 -17.26
CA GLU A 3 20.72 18.47 -18.17
C GLU A 3 19.56 19.31 -17.63
N LYS A 4 19.76 20.60 -17.48
CA LYS A 4 18.68 21.53 -17.11
C LYS A 4 17.83 21.84 -18.33
N VAL A 5 16.57 21.45 -18.26
CA VAL A 5 15.55 21.68 -19.29
C VAL A 5 14.51 22.67 -18.75
N LYS A 6 14.10 23.59 -19.56
CA LYS A 6 12.99 24.50 -19.25
C LYS A 6 11.71 23.94 -19.83
N LEU A 7 10.75 23.70 -18.94
CA LEU A 7 9.42 23.21 -19.30
C LEU A 7 8.40 24.33 -19.17
N LYS A 8 7.74 24.66 -20.27
CA LYS A 8 6.60 25.55 -20.26
C LYS A 8 5.36 24.82 -19.80
N LYS A 9 4.42 25.56 -19.23
CA LYS A 9 3.13 25.00 -18.83
C LYS A 9 2.39 24.40 -20.03
N ASP A 10 2.05 23.13 -19.94
CA ASP A 10 1.24 22.41 -20.93
C ASP A 10 -0.25 22.52 -20.63
N LYS A 11 -0.62 22.37 -19.35
CA LYS A 11 -1.99 22.42 -18.86
C LYS A 11 -2.09 23.01 -17.46
N GLU A 12 -3.34 23.27 -17.06
CA GLU A 12 -3.66 23.73 -15.72
C GLU A 12 -4.98 23.15 -15.22
N CYS A 13 -5.07 22.94 -13.91
CA CYS A 13 -6.27 22.50 -13.21
C CYS A 13 -6.36 23.13 -11.82
N ASP A 14 -7.52 22.99 -11.18
CA ASP A 14 -7.69 23.42 -9.79
C ASP A 14 -7.10 22.36 -8.84
N ALA A 15 -7.41 21.08 -9.08
CA ALA A 15 -6.87 19.98 -8.33
C ALA A 15 -6.27 18.91 -9.26
N PHE A 16 -5.05 18.48 -8.94
CA PHE A 16 -4.39 17.35 -9.58
C PHE A 16 -4.41 16.15 -8.63
N VAL A 17 -4.84 14.97 -9.12
CA VAL A 17 -4.86 13.73 -8.33
C VAL A 17 -3.85 12.75 -8.91
N MET A 18 -2.85 12.40 -8.13
CA MET A 18 -1.81 11.42 -8.47
C MET A 18 -2.21 10.03 -7.98
N GLY A 19 -2.64 9.17 -8.88
CA GLY A 19 -3.07 7.80 -8.60
C GLY A 19 -4.56 7.60 -8.85
N ALA A 20 -4.91 6.50 -9.54
CA ALA A 20 -6.27 6.15 -9.95
C ALA A 20 -6.74 4.80 -9.36
N GLY A 21 -6.32 4.48 -8.14
CA GLY A 21 -6.95 3.52 -7.24
C GLY A 21 -8.20 4.11 -6.59
N ILE A 22 -8.86 3.36 -5.70
CA ILE A 22 -10.13 3.78 -5.10
C ILE A 22 -10.03 5.16 -4.39
N ALA A 23 -8.93 5.43 -3.69
CA ALA A 23 -8.72 6.69 -2.98
C ALA A 23 -8.64 7.89 -3.93
N GLY A 24 -7.86 7.78 -5.01
CA GLY A 24 -7.71 8.85 -6.00
C GLY A 24 -8.99 9.09 -6.79
N ILE A 25 -9.69 8.03 -7.16
CA ILE A 25 -10.99 8.14 -7.85
C ILE A 25 -12.01 8.88 -6.96
N MET A 26 -12.11 8.51 -5.68
CA MET A 26 -13.00 9.20 -4.74
C MET A 26 -12.60 10.66 -4.54
N ALA A 27 -11.29 10.96 -4.45
CA ALA A 27 -10.81 12.33 -4.34
C ALA A 27 -11.15 13.18 -5.60
N ALA A 28 -10.96 12.60 -6.79
CA ALA A 28 -11.27 13.27 -8.05
C ALA A 28 -12.78 13.55 -8.21
N ILE A 29 -13.63 12.56 -7.88
CA ILE A 29 -15.08 12.71 -7.90
C ILE A 29 -15.52 13.79 -6.91
N GLU A 30 -15.02 13.75 -5.67
CA GLU A 30 -15.41 14.72 -4.63
C GLU A 30 -14.98 16.14 -5.00
N ALA A 31 -13.73 16.33 -5.47
CA ALA A 31 -13.25 17.64 -5.88
C ALA A 31 -14.04 18.19 -7.08
N SER A 32 -14.35 17.34 -8.06
CA SER A 32 -15.11 17.75 -9.24
C SER A 32 -16.60 18.02 -8.94
N ASN A 33 -17.22 17.26 -8.01
CA ASN A 33 -18.57 17.56 -7.52
C ASN A 33 -18.66 18.95 -6.88
N ASN A 34 -17.57 19.43 -6.29
CA ASN A 34 -17.48 20.78 -5.72
C ASN A 34 -17.04 21.84 -6.75
N GLY A 35 -17.16 21.56 -8.04
CA GLY A 35 -16.97 22.51 -9.13
C GLY A 35 -15.52 22.74 -9.56
N GLN A 36 -14.55 21.95 -9.09
CA GLN A 36 -13.15 22.10 -9.47
C GLN A 36 -12.87 21.45 -10.83
N LYS A 37 -11.97 22.04 -11.60
CA LYS A 37 -11.35 21.42 -12.77
C LYS A 37 -10.31 20.43 -12.30
N VAL A 38 -10.54 19.13 -12.51
CA VAL A 38 -9.72 18.05 -11.99
C VAL A 38 -8.99 17.30 -13.09
N ILE A 39 -7.72 16.99 -12.85
CA ILE A 39 -6.92 16.03 -13.62
C ILE A 39 -6.58 14.86 -12.69
N ILE A 40 -6.76 13.62 -13.16
CA ILE A 40 -6.33 12.40 -12.48
C ILE A 40 -5.31 11.65 -13.33
N SER A 41 -4.18 11.26 -12.73
CA SER A 41 -3.14 10.49 -13.43
C SER A 41 -2.96 9.10 -12.83
N SER A 42 -2.52 8.16 -13.66
CA SER A 42 -2.10 6.83 -13.26
C SER A 42 -0.88 6.40 -14.07
N SER A 43 0.11 5.79 -13.43
CA SER A 43 1.24 5.16 -14.13
C SER A 43 0.85 3.88 -14.90
N SER A 44 -0.41 3.44 -14.76
CA SER A 44 -1.05 2.36 -15.51
C SER A 44 -2.42 2.83 -16.03
N ASN A 45 -3.39 1.92 -16.16
CA ASN A 45 -4.76 2.28 -16.47
C ASN A 45 -5.43 3.03 -15.32
N ILE A 46 -6.48 3.80 -15.65
CA ILE A 46 -7.46 4.21 -14.63
C ILE A 46 -8.13 2.93 -14.09
N PHE A 47 -8.47 2.87 -12.82
CA PHE A 47 -8.94 1.67 -12.13
C PHE A 47 -7.85 0.56 -12.05
N SER A 48 -6.68 0.94 -11.60
CA SER A 48 -5.53 0.06 -11.36
C SER A 48 -5.14 0.02 -9.88
N GLY A 49 -3.94 -0.45 -9.59
CA GLY A 49 -3.40 -0.55 -8.25
C GLY A 49 -3.99 -1.69 -7.43
N SER A 50 -3.71 -1.68 -6.12
CA SER A 50 -4.15 -2.72 -5.20
C SER A 50 -5.68 -2.79 -5.06
N SER A 51 -6.39 -1.68 -5.32
CA SER A 51 -7.85 -1.62 -5.28
C SER A 51 -8.54 -2.44 -6.36
N PHE A 52 -7.84 -2.75 -7.45
CA PHE A 52 -8.36 -3.52 -8.59
C PHE A 52 -7.42 -4.68 -8.95
N TYR A 53 -6.75 -5.23 -7.92
CA TYR A 53 -5.74 -6.26 -8.08
C TYR A 53 -6.33 -7.57 -8.61
N PRO A 54 -5.83 -8.12 -9.75
CA PRO A 54 -6.39 -9.32 -10.37
C PRO A 54 -5.99 -10.64 -9.66
N GLY A 55 -5.19 -10.57 -8.62
CA GLY A 55 -4.74 -11.71 -7.80
C GLY A 55 -5.61 -12.00 -6.59
N THR A 56 -6.74 -11.31 -6.44
CA THR A 56 -7.69 -11.49 -5.33
C THR A 56 -9.12 -11.62 -5.82
N TRP A 57 -9.97 -12.24 -5.01
CA TRP A 57 -11.40 -12.49 -5.30
C TRP A 57 -12.33 -11.30 -5.00
N GLY A 58 -11.79 -10.17 -4.58
CA GLY A 58 -12.55 -8.94 -4.35
C GLY A 58 -11.92 -8.05 -3.29
N LEU A 59 -12.55 -6.90 -3.06
CA LEU A 59 -12.22 -5.99 -1.97
C LEU A 59 -13.21 -6.18 -0.84
N GLY A 60 -12.73 -6.72 0.28
CA GLY A 60 -13.46 -6.68 1.53
C GLY A 60 -13.54 -5.25 2.06
N LEU A 61 -14.70 -4.88 2.54
CA LEU A 61 -14.98 -3.60 3.16
C LEU A 61 -15.76 -3.86 4.42
N ILE A 62 -15.26 -3.42 5.55
CA ILE A 62 -15.98 -3.55 6.83
C ILE A 62 -16.27 -2.17 7.40
N GLY A 63 -17.37 -2.11 8.15
CA GLY A 63 -17.76 -0.95 8.94
C GLY A 63 -18.31 -1.36 10.29
N PRO A 64 -18.51 -0.41 11.20
CA PRO A 64 -19.22 -0.67 12.44
C PRO A 64 -20.69 -1.03 12.15
N GLU A 65 -21.31 -1.82 13.04
CA GLU A 65 -22.73 -2.18 12.93
C GLU A 65 -23.64 -0.99 13.28
N ASP A 66 -23.26 -0.23 14.31
CA ASP A 66 -23.97 0.97 14.80
C ASP A 66 -23.00 1.95 15.47
N GLU A 67 -23.53 3.01 16.09
CA GLU A 67 -22.74 4.03 16.80
C GLU A 67 -21.96 3.47 18.01
N ASN A 68 -22.52 2.47 18.73
CA ASN A 68 -21.80 1.83 19.85
C ASN A 68 -20.64 1.00 19.33
N ASP A 69 -20.80 0.38 18.16
CA ASP A 69 -19.74 -0.38 17.51
C ASP A 69 -18.64 0.51 16.94
N GLU A 70 -18.89 1.79 16.68
CA GLU A 70 -17.86 2.76 16.31
C GLU A 70 -16.79 2.91 17.39
N GLU A 71 -17.20 3.07 18.65
CA GLU A 71 -16.25 3.19 19.78
C GLU A 71 -15.44 1.90 19.96
N ASP A 72 -16.10 0.76 19.86
CA ASP A 72 -15.46 -0.55 19.97
C ASP A 72 -14.48 -0.78 18.80
N LEU A 73 -14.85 -0.45 17.56
CA LEU A 73 -13.96 -0.56 16.41
C LEU A 73 -12.74 0.37 16.55
N ALA A 74 -12.93 1.60 17.00
CA ALA A 74 -11.83 2.53 17.24
C ALA A 74 -10.85 1.99 18.30
N LYS A 75 -11.38 1.43 19.40
CA LYS A 75 -10.57 0.77 20.43
C LYS A 75 -9.82 -0.43 19.86
N THR A 76 -10.50 -1.30 19.10
CA THR A 76 -9.91 -2.49 18.48
C THR A 76 -8.79 -2.10 17.50
N ILE A 77 -8.96 -1.03 16.70
CA ILE A 77 -7.90 -0.51 15.81
C ILE A 77 -6.66 -0.11 16.63
N LYS A 78 -6.83 0.60 17.76
CA LYS A 78 -5.71 1.01 18.63
C LYS A 78 -4.98 -0.21 19.20
N GLU A 79 -5.72 -1.20 19.71
CA GLU A 79 -5.16 -2.43 20.27
C GLU A 79 -4.40 -3.25 19.23
N VAL A 80 -5.00 -3.48 18.04
CA VAL A 80 -4.40 -4.18 16.93
C VAL A 80 -3.19 -3.42 16.39
N GLY A 81 -3.30 -2.10 16.29
CA GLY A 81 -2.21 -1.19 15.93
C GLY A 81 -1.11 -1.09 16.99
N CYS A 82 -1.21 -1.84 18.11
CA CYS A 82 -0.24 -1.86 19.21
C CYS A 82 0.01 -0.47 19.83
N ASN A 83 -1.01 0.36 19.93
CA ASN A 83 -1.00 1.73 20.47
C ASN A 83 -0.05 2.71 19.73
N VAL A 84 0.38 2.40 18.51
CA VAL A 84 1.20 3.29 17.67
C VAL A 84 0.37 3.88 16.53
N VAL A 85 -0.78 4.44 16.88
CA VAL A 85 -1.74 5.08 15.96
C VAL A 85 -1.91 6.56 16.31
N ASP A 86 -2.37 7.34 15.36
CA ASP A 86 -2.88 8.69 15.59
C ASP A 86 -4.38 8.59 15.92
N GLU A 87 -4.73 8.94 17.17
CA GLU A 87 -6.08 8.76 17.69
C GLU A 87 -7.10 9.63 16.95
N GLU A 88 -6.75 10.86 16.58
CA GLU A 88 -7.64 11.75 15.84
C GLU A 88 -7.93 11.19 14.43
N LEU A 89 -6.94 10.57 13.78
CA LEU A 89 -7.14 9.89 12.51
C LEU A 89 -8.03 8.65 12.66
N VAL A 90 -7.84 7.84 13.72
CA VAL A 90 -8.68 6.66 13.97
C VAL A 90 -10.13 7.05 14.19
N GLU A 91 -10.40 8.06 15.02
CA GLU A 91 -11.77 8.54 15.27
C GLU A 91 -12.42 9.09 14.00
N THR A 92 -11.69 9.93 13.25
CA THR A 92 -12.16 10.48 11.98
C THR A 92 -12.45 9.35 10.98
N PHE A 93 -11.59 8.35 10.93
CA PHE A 93 -11.71 7.21 10.05
C PHE A 93 -12.99 6.43 10.36
N VAL A 94 -13.15 5.96 11.60
CA VAL A 94 -14.28 5.10 12.00
C VAL A 94 -15.62 5.79 11.76
N LYS A 95 -15.78 7.04 12.18
CA LYS A 95 -17.00 7.84 11.98
C LYS A 95 -17.41 8.03 10.52
N ASN A 96 -16.47 7.91 9.58
CA ASN A 96 -16.72 8.13 8.16
C ASN A 96 -16.80 6.85 7.33
N ILE A 97 -16.64 5.66 7.92
CA ILE A 97 -16.72 4.38 7.17
C ILE A 97 -18.13 4.17 6.62
N ASN A 98 -19.16 4.08 7.48
CA ASN A 98 -20.54 3.86 7.05
C ASN A 98 -21.04 4.95 6.09
N PRO A 99 -20.84 6.25 6.34
CA PRO A 99 -21.16 7.30 5.36
C PRO A 99 -20.46 7.14 4.00
N SER A 100 -19.29 6.50 3.95
CA SER A 100 -18.61 6.23 2.69
C SER A 100 -19.15 4.98 1.98
N ILE A 101 -19.59 3.96 2.74
CA ILE A 101 -20.29 2.78 2.20
C ILE A 101 -21.63 3.21 1.59
N ASP A 102 -22.39 4.02 2.30
CA ASP A 102 -23.69 4.51 1.84
C ASP A 102 -23.54 5.37 0.57
N LEU A 103 -22.52 6.22 0.52
CA LEU A 103 -22.22 6.99 -0.70
C LEU A 103 -21.95 6.08 -1.91
N LEU A 104 -21.24 4.96 -1.76
CA LEU A 104 -21.07 4.01 -2.87
C LEU A 104 -22.38 3.41 -3.32
N LYS A 105 -23.26 3.03 -2.36
CA LYS A 105 -24.60 2.50 -2.65
C LYS A 105 -25.47 3.54 -3.36
N GLU A 106 -25.46 4.79 -2.89
CA GLU A 106 -26.18 5.92 -3.51
C GLU A 106 -25.70 6.22 -4.94
N MET A 107 -24.40 6.08 -5.20
CA MET A 107 -23.84 6.17 -6.55
C MET A 107 -24.31 5.02 -7.45
N GLY A 108 -24.83 3.94 -6.90
CA GLY A 108 -25.28 2.75 -7.62
C GLY A 108 -24.26 1.62 -7.71
N VAL A 109 -23.18 1.67 -6.93
CA VAL A 109 -22.20 0.56 -6.83
C VAL A 109 -22.87 -0.61 -6.11
N LYS A 110 -22.85 -1.78 -6.74
CA LYS A 110 -23.36 -3.01 -6.13
C LYS A 110 -22.32 -3.58 -5.18
N LEU A 111 -22.73 -3.82 -3.95
CA LEU A 111 -21.93 -4.51 -2.93
C LEU A 111 -22.48 -5.92 -2.77
N LYS A 112 -21.58 -6.87 -2.50
CA LYS A 112 -21.92 -8.23 -2.12
C LYS A 112 -22.04 -8.28 -0.61
N GLU A 113 -23.16 -8.78 -0.12
CA GLU A 113 -23.36 -9.13 1.29
C GLU A 113 -23.06 -10.62 1.49
N ALA A 114 -22.74 -11.01 2.72
CA ALA A 114 -22.61 -12.40 3.10
C ALA A 114 -23.99 -13.02 3.31
N ASN A 115 -24.22 -14.26 2.84
CA ASN A 115 -25.46 -14.98 3.16
C ASN A 115 -25.47 -15.44 4.62
N ASN A 116 -24.28 -15.77 5.17
CA ASN A 116 -24.10 -16.20 6.55
C ASN A 116 -22.99 -15.37 7.23
N SER A 117 -23.24 -14.08 7.43
CA SER A 117 -22.29 -13.15 8.06
C SER A 117 -21.89 -13.52 9.48
N GLY A 118 -22.64 -14.41 10.15
CA GLY A 118 -22.35 -14.93 11.49
C GLY A 118 -21.26 -16.00 11.53
N GLU A 119 -20.82 -16.56 10.39
CA GLU A 119 -19.69 -17.50 10.38
C GLU A 119 -18.42 -16.82 10.89
N LYS A 120 -17.63 -17.57 11.67
CA LYS A 120 -16.36 -17.09 12.23
C LYS A 120 -15.33 -16.70 11.16
N GLU A 121 -15.42 -17.25 9.97
CA GLU A 121 -14.57 -16.91 8.84
C GLU A 121 -14.81 -15.50 8.30
N PHE A 122 -15.98 -14.90 8.56
CA PHE A 122 -16.26 -13.49 8.26
C PHE A 122 -15.75 -12.52 9.33
N ILE A 123 -15.25 -13.02 10.49
CA ILE A 123 -14.55 -12.16 11.44
C ILE A 123 -13.33 -11.57 10.72
N PRO A 124 -13.19 -10.23 10.67
CA PRO A 124 -12.07 -9.59 10.00
C PRO A 124 -10.73 -10.04 10.59
N CYS A 125 -9.70 -10.12 9.76
CA CYS A 125 -8.35 -10.45 10.23
C CYS A 125 -7.94 -9.53 11.39
N PHE A 126 -7.47 -10.11 12.48
CA PHE A 126 -7.10 -9.46 13.74
C PHE A 126 -8.25 -8.89 14.58
N ASP A 127 -9.50 -8.97 14.12
CA ASP A 127 -10.66 -8.64 14.93
C ASP A 127 -11.07 -9.83 15.80
N TYR A 128 -12.00 -9.63 16.72
CA TYR A 128 -12.51 -10.65 17.65
C TYR A 128 -14.01 -10.95 17.46
N LYS A 129 -14.70 -10.14 16.63
CA LYS A 129 -16.12 -10.30 16.32
C LYS A 129 -16.44 -9.99 14.87
N ASN A 130 -17.60 -10.41 14.41
CA ASN A 130 -18.14 -10.02 13.13
C ASN A 130 -18.45 -8.52 13.12
N ARG A 131 -18.32 -7.88 11.95
CA ARG A 131 -18.66 -6.49 11.68
C ARG A 131 -19.58 -6.42 10.46
N ASN A 132 -20.09 -5.24 10.15
CA ASN A 132 -20.84 -5.02 8.92
C ASN A 132 -19.91 -5.25 7.71
N TRP A 133 -19.94 -6.47 7.15
CA TRP A 133 -19.09 -6.89 6.04
C TRP A 133 -19.78 -6.63 4.70
N ASN A 134 -19.03 -6.06 3.77
CA ASN A 134 -19.44 -5.82 2.39
C ASN A 134 -18.30 -6.23 1.44
N GLY A 135 -18.65 -6.70 0.24
CA GLY A 135 -17.69 -6.97 -0.83
C GLY A 135 -17.93 -6.02 -2.00
N ILE A 136 -16.92 -5.26 -2.42
CA ILE A 136 -17.05 -4.40 -3.60
C ILE A 136 -16.94 -5.27 -4.86
N LEU A 137 -17.99 -5.26 -5.69
CA LEU A 137 -17.96 -5.91 -6.99
C LEU A 137 -17.24 -5.02 -7.99
N PHE A 138 -16.05 -5.45 -8.44
CA PHE A 138 -15.15 -4.67 -9.29
C PHE A 138 -15.81 -4.11 -10.55
N GLU A 139 -16.56 -4.93 -11.27
CA GLU A 139 -17.21 -4.51 -12.52
C GLU A 139 -18.27 -3.44 -12.28
N SER A 140 -19.05 -3.56 -11.19
CA SER A 140 -20.02 -2.54 -10.79
C SER A 140 -19.33 -1.25 -10.41
N ALA A 141 -18.29 -1.33 -9.56
CA ALA A 141 -17.54 -0.16 -9.12
C ALA A 141 -16.89 0.57 -10.30
N LYS A 142 -16.18 -0.14 -11.18
CA LYS A 142 -15.57 0.45 -12.38
C LYS A 142 -16.59 1.16 -13.24
N LYS A 143 -17.71 0.50 -13.58
CA LYS A 143 -18.74 1.08 -14.42
C LYS A 143 -19.34 2.37 -13.84
N VAL A 144 -19.68 2.34 -12.55
CA VAL A 144 -20.33 3.48 -11.88
C VAL A 144 -19.37 4.65 -11.70
N LEU A 145 -18.16 4.36 -11.20
CA LEU A 145 -17.18 5.40 -10.91
C LEU A 145 -16.59 6.01 -12.19
N ASP A 146 -16.39 5.23 -13.27
CA ASP A 146 -16.00 5.71 -14.59
C ASP A 146 -17.06 6.68 -15.15
N HIS A 147 -18.34 6.30 -15.04
CA HIS A 147 -19.43 7.19 -15.45
C HIS A 147 -19.41 8.52 -14.66
N LYS A 148 -19.11 8.47 -13.36
CA LYS A 148 -19.01 9.68 -12.52
C LYS A 148 -17.83 10.56 -12.93
N LEU A 149 -16.65 10.00 -13.16
CA LEU A 149 -15.48 10.74 -13.63
C LEU A 149 -15.78 11.47 -14.95
N LYS A 150 -16.38 10.77 -15.91
CA LYS A 150 -16.74 11.32 -17.23
C LYS A 150 -17.83 12.38 -17.14
N SER A 151 -18.90 12.14 -16.38
CA SER A 151 -19.99 13.12 -16.20
C SER A 151 -19.51 14.41 -15.54
N ASN A 152 -18.54 14.30 -14.62
CA ASN A 152 -17.91 15.43 -13.96
C ASN A 152 -16.78 16.08 -14.80
N LYS A 153 -16.53 15.58 -16.03
CA LYS A 153 -15.48 16.07 -16.92
C LYS A 153 -14.08 16.05 -16.31
N VAL A 154 -13.80 15.05 -15.46
CA VAL A 154 -12.45 14.81 -14.95
C VAL A 154 -11.56 14.41 -16.14
N LEU A 155 -10.41 15.08 -16.28
CA LEU A 155 -9.46 14.77 -17.34
C LEU A 155 -8.55 13.62 -16.88
N GLU A 156 -8.59 12.52 -17.60
CA GLU A 156 -7.85 11.30 -17.29
C GLU A 156 -6.51 11.24 -18.02
N TYR A 157 -5.45 10.90 -17.27
CA TYR A 157 -4.08 10.67 -17.73
C TYR A 157 -3.62 9.25 -17.41
N PRO A 158 -4.11 8.23 -18.12
CA PRO A 158 -3.59 6.86 -17.96
C PRO A 158 -2.16 6.78 -18.50
N PHE A 159 -1.39 5.79 -18.02
CA PHE A 159 0.01 5.54 -18.38
C PHE A 159 0.92 6.76 -18.25
N SER A 160 0.59 7.63 -17.30
CA SER A 160 1.28 8.90 -17.06
C SER A 160 1.79 8.94 -15.63
N GLU A 161 3.10 9.09 -15.46
CA GLU A 161 3.75 9.01 -14.17
C GLU A 161 4.31 10.37 -13.74
N VAL A 162 3.88 10.83 -12.58
CA VAL A 162 4.44 12.03 -11.94
C VAL A 162 5.84 11.68 -11.44
N ILE A 163 6.83 12.44 -11.90
CA ILE A 163 8.24 12.26 -11.56
C ILE A 163 8.79 13.37 -10.68
N GLU A 164 8.11 14.52 -10.63
CA GLU A 164 8.49 15.63 -9.77
C GLU A 164 7.25 16.43 -9.33
N ILE A 165 7.28 16.90 -8.09
CA ILE A 165 6.30 17.86 -7.54
C ILE A 165 6.97 19.22 -7.48
N VAL A 166 6.37 20.20 -8.15
CA VAL A 166 6.92 21.56 -8.22
C VAL A 166 6.31 22.41 -7.11
N LYS A 167 7.17 23.03 -6.31
CA LYS A 167 6.76 23.97 -5.27
C LYS A 167 7.48 25.31 -5.41
N GLU A 168 6.86 26.34 -4.89
CA GLU A 168 7.42 27.67 -4.71
C GLU A 168 7.28 28.01 -3.21
N ASP A 169 8.40 28.32 -2.57
CA ASP A 169 8.51 28.36 -1.12
C ASP A 169 8.01 27.05 -0.48
N ASN A 170 6.95 27.10 0.31
CA ASN A 170 6.32 25.89 0.89
C ASN A 170 4.97 25.54 0.24
N LYS A 171 4.64 26.07 -0.92
CA LYS A 171 3.37 25.89 -1.61
C LYS A 171 3.53 25.09 -2.89
N ILE A 172 2.63 24.13 -3.14
CA ILE A 172 2.56 23.41 -4.41
C ILE A 172 2.08 24.34 -5.51
N ILE A 173 2.73 24.26 -6.68
CA ILE A 173 2.33 25.00 -7.89
C ILE A 173 2.05 24.09 -9.09
N GLY A 174 2.45 22.83 -9.05
CA GLY A 174 2.20 21.88 -10.12
C GLY A 174 2.99 20.59 -10.00
N VAL A 175 2.95 19.80 -11.05
CA VAL A 175 3.67 18.54 -11.18
C VAL A 175 4.34 18.45 -12.55
N ILE A 176 5.47 17.72 -12.61
CA ILE A 176 6.07 17.27 -13.87
C ILE A 176 5.79 15.78 -14.01
N LEU A 177 5.27 15.39 -15.15
CA LEU A 177 4.99 13.99 -15.45
C LEU A 177 5.54 13.58 -16.81
N ILE A 178 5.73 12.27 -16.96
CA ILE A 178 5.97 11.62 -18.25
C ILE A 178 4.63 11.02 -18.68
N ASN A 179 4.07 11.49 -19.80
CA ASN A 179 2.79 11.02 -20.30
C ASN A 179 2.88 9.68 -21.05
N SER A 180 1.74 9.18 -21.53
CA SER A 180 1.65 7.91 -22.29
C SER A 180 2.42 7.90 -23.62
N LEU A 181 2.83 9.05 -24.14
CA LEU A 181 3.66 9.21 -25.34
C LEU A 181 5.14 9.43 -25.01
N ASN A 182 5.55 9.17 -23.77
CA ASN A 182 6.90 9.43 -23.25
C ASN A 182 7.35 10.90 -23.39
N LYS A 183 6.41 11.85 -23.28
CA LYS A 183 6.72 13.27 -23.26
C LYS A 183 6.65 13.83 -21.85
N LEU A 184 7.55 14.75 -21.53
CA LEU A 184 7.50 15.56 -20.32
C LEU A 184 6.40 16.61 -20.46
N GLU A 185 5.55 16.73 -19.44
CA GLU A 185 4.55 17.79 -19.32
C GLU A 185 4.65 18.44 -17.94
N PHE A 186 4.61 19.78 -17.91
CA PHE A 186 4.41 20.55 -16.70
C PHE A 186 2.93 20.95 -16.59
N ILE A 187 2.27 20.44 -15.54
CA ILE A 187 0.86 20.72 -15.26
C ILE A 187 0.77 21.59 -14.01
N LYS A 188 0.25 22.80 -14.14
CA LYS A 188 -0.01 23.70 -13.01
C LYS A 188 -1.26 23.24 -12.26
N CYS A 189 -1.22 23.30 -10.93
CA CYS A 189 -2.40 23.06 -10.10
C CYS A 189 -2.36 23.94 -8.84
N LYS A 190 -3.55 24.19 -8.27
CA LYS A 190 -3.67 24.88 -6.98
C LYS A 190 -3.50 23.91 -5.83
N ALA A 191 -4.01 22.68 -5.98
CA ALA A 191 -3.96 21.61 -5.01
C ALA A 191 -3.50 20.30 -5.66
N LEU A 192 -2.70 19.51 -4.92
CA LEU A 192 -2.26 18.17 -5.30
C LEU A 192 -2.75 17.16 -4.26
N VAL A 193 -3.41 16.10 -4.73
CA VAL A 193 -3.76 14.94 -3.88
C VAL A 193 -2.89 13.75 -4.30
N ILE A 194 -2.05 13.25 -3.39
CA ILE A 194 -1.31 12.00 -3.59
C ILE A 194 -2.18 10.82 -3.12
N ALA A 195 -2.52 9.94 -4.05
CA ALA A 195 -3.28 8.71 -3.83
C ALA A 195 -2.65 7.52 -4.55
N SER A 196 -1.31 7.48 -4.57
CA SER A 196 -0.47 6.60 -5.39
C SER A 196 -0.36 5.15 -4.87
N GLY A 197 -1.07 4.81 -3.79
CA GLY A 197 -1.01 3.48 -3.18
C GLY A 197 0.28 3.25 -2.37
N GLY A 198 0.58 1.97 -2.10
CA GLY A 198 1.67 1.55 -1.23
C GLY A 198 3.06 1.58 -1.86
N ILE A 199 3.94 0.76 -1.29
CA ILE A 199 5.39 0.74 -1.58
C ILE A 199 5.88 -0.60 -2.18
N GLY A 200 4.97 -1.41 -2.72
CA GLY A 200 5.29 -2.76 -3.20
C GLY A 200 6.39 -2.81 -4.26
N GLY A 201 6.55 -1.75 -5.05
CA GLY A 201 7.61 -1.63 -6.05
C GLY A 201 9.03 -1.67 -5.52
N LEU A 202 9.21 -1.50 -4.20
CA LEU A 202 10.50 -1.62 -3.53
C LEU A 202 10.90 -3.08 -3.24
N PHE A 203 10.01 -4.06 -3.48
CA PHE A 203 10.23 -5.47 -3.15
C PHE A 203 10.15 -6.35 -4.40
N LYS A 204 11.08 -7.30 -4.52
CA LYS A 204 11.13 -8.25 -5.64
C LYS A 204 9.89 -9.14 -5.70
N TYR A 205 9.46 -9.65 -4.54
CA TYR A 205 8.28 -10.51 -4.41
C TYR A 205 7.16 -9.77 -3.71
N ARG A 206 6.08 -9.46 -4.45
CA ARG A 206 4.96 -8.65 -3.99
C ARG A 206 3.62 -9.09 -4.55
N LEU A 207 2.55 -8.88 -3.77
CA LEU A 207 1.14 -9.18 -4.10
C LEU A 207 0.39 -7.87 -4.43
N ASN A 208 0.91 -7.12 -5.39
CA ASN A 208 0.25 -5.94 -5.93
C ASN A 208 0.66 -5.71 -7.39
N THR A 209 0.01 -4.76 -8.04
CA THR A 209 0.27 -4.40 -9.44
C THR A 209 1.62 -3.69 -9.61
N THR A 210 2.12 -3.65 -10.85
CA THR A 210 3.45 -3.06 -11.14
C THR A 210 3.49 -1.55 -11.03
N ASP A 211 2.35 -0.89 -11.04
CA ASP A 211 2.17 0.56 -10.87
C ASP A 211 2.24 1.05 -9.41
N ILE A 212 2.31 0.15 -8.45
CA ILE A 212 2.54 0.47 -7.03
C ILE A 212 4.04 0.57 -6.79
N THR A 213 4.62 1.75 -6.99
CA THR A 213 6.07 1.98 -7.03
C THR A 213 6.66 2.63 -5.78
N GLY A 214 5.84 3.23 -4.90
CA GLY A 214 6.33 4.06 -3.79
C GLY A 214 6.68 5.51 -4.18
N MET A 215 6.48 5.86 -5.44
CA MET A 215 6.85 7.18 -5.97
C MET A 215 6.20 8.34 -5.21
N GLY A 216 4.91 8.21 -4.84
CA GLY A 216 4.20 9.27 -4.13
C GLY A 216 4.79 9.58 -2.76
N GLN A 217 5.19 8.57 -1.99
CA GLN A 217 5.83 8.75 -0.70
C GLN A 217 7.22 9.38 -0.84
N ALA A 218 8.00 8.94 -1.84
CA ALA A 218 9.32 9.50 -2.10
C ALA A 218 9.23 10.98 -2.53
N LEU A 219 8.32 11.32 -3.43
CA LEU A 219 8.10 12.70 -3.87
C LEU A 219 7.58 13.59 -2.74
N ALA A 220 6.66 13.08 -1.91
CA ALA A 220 6.19 13.80 -0.73
C ALA A 220 7.34 14.10 0.23
N LEU A 221 8.22 13.14 0.48
CA LEU A 221 9.41 13.32 1.33
C LEU A 221 10.36 14.38 0.74
N LYS A 222 10.60 14.36 -0.56
CA LYS A 222 11.45 15.35 -1.27
C LYS A 222 10.93 16.79 -1.15
N VAL A 223 9.61 16.99 -1.20
CA VAL A 223 9.05 18.34 -1.07
C VAL A 223 8.89 18.80 0.36
N GLY A 224 9.25 17.94 1.32
CA GLY A 224 9.34 18.26 2.74
C GLY A 224 8.21 17.70 3.61
N CYS A 225 7.35 16.80 3.11
CA CYS A 225 6.41 16.07 3.97
C CYS A 225 7.16 15.11 4.91
N ASN A 226 6.53 14.81 6.04
CA ASN A 226 6.98 13.73 6.91
C ASN A 226 6.31 12.41 6.46
N LEU A 227 7.04 11.30 6.65
CA LEU A 227 6.44 9.96 6.64
C LEU A 227 6.27 9.47 8.08
N THR A 228 5.29 8.60 8.32
CA THR A 228 5.04 8.01 9.64
C THR A 228 4.85 6.51 9.56
N ASN A 229 5.36 5.77 10.55
CA ASN A 229 5.17 4.33 10.73
C ASN A 229 5.57 3.48 9.50
N ILE A 230 6.52 3.94 8.67
CA ILE A 230 6.88 3.28 7.41
C ILE A 230 7.62 1.95 7.59
N GLU A 231 8.06 1.62 8.80
CA GLU A 231 8.63 0.34 9.19
C GLU A 231 7.59 -0.77 9.34
N PHE A 232 6.29 -0.44 9.43
CA PHE A 232 5.21 -1.42 9.53
C PHE A 232 4.69 -1.81 8.15
N MET A 233 5.14 -2.97 7.71
CA MET A 233 4.83 -3.53 6.39
C MET A 233 4.21 -4.91 6.56
N GLN A 234 3.14 -5.18 5.82
CA GLN A 234 2.43 -6.45 5.85
C GLN A 234 2.99 -7.41 4.82
N MET A 235 3.27 -8.64 5.23
CA MET A 235 3.67 -9.76 4.38
C MET A 235 2.60 -10.83 4.44
N MET A 236 2.28 -11.41 3.29
CA MET A 236 1.28 -12.46 3.17
C MET A 236 1.78 -13.62 2.32
N PRO A 237 1.28 -14.84 2.55
CA PRO A 237 1.48 -15.93 1.62
C PRO A 237 0.76 -15.66 0.30
N GLY A 238 1.44 -15.99 -0.79
CA GLY A 238 0.91 -15.90 -2.14
C GLY A 238 1.40 -17.04 -3.00
N TYR A 239 0.72 -17.28 -4.10
CA TYR A 239 1.08 -18.35 -5.05
C TYR A 239 2.34 -17.98 -5.82
N ILE A 240 3.24 -18.96 -5.90
CA ILE A 240 4.39 -18.96 -6.81
C ILE A 240 3.97 -19.67 -8.11
N LYS A 241 3.32 -20.84 -7.98
CA LYS A 241 2.75 -21.63 -9.08
C LYS A 241 1.61 -22.53 -8.59
N PRO A 242 0.66 -22.93 -9.46
CA PRO A 242 0.37 -22.23 -10.71
C PRO A 242 -0.22 -20.84 -10.43
N CYS A 243 -0.41 -20.00 -11.41
CA CYS A 243 -1.03 -18.67 -11.25
C CYS A 243 -0.29 -17.73 -10.27
N PRO A 244 0.96 -17.34 -10.59
CA PRO A 244 1.78 -16.49 -9.73
C PRO A 244 1.09 -15.22 -9.24
N LYS A 245 1.42 -14.79 -8.03
CA LYS A 245 0.88 -13.58 -7.39
C LYS A 245 -0.63 -13.64 -7.06
N THR A 246 -1.22 -14.84 -7.02
CA THR A 246 -2.55 -15.03 -6.44
C THR A 246 -2.42 -14.99 -4.91
N ILE A 247 -3.29 -14.24 -4.23
CA ILE A 247 -3.30 -14.19 -2.76
C ILE A 247 -3.79 -15.54 -2.23
N PHE A 248 -3.03 -16.11 -1.29
CA PHE A 248 -3.44 -17.31 -0.56
C PHE A 248 -4.47 -16.94 0.52
N ASN A 249 -5.58 -17.68 0.59
CA ASN A 249 -6.61 -17.41 1.60
C ASN A 249 -6.16 -17.92 2.97
N GLU A 250 -5.95 -17.00 3.90
CA GLU A 250 -5.48 -17.28 5.25
C GLU A 250 -6.42 -18.22 6.04
N LYS A 251 -7.72 -18.15 5.79
CA LYS A 251 -8.70 -19.02 6.50
C LYS A 251 -8.49 -20.51 6.21
N THR A 252 -7.66 -20.84 5.21
CA THR A 252 -7.38 -22.23 4.82
C THR A 252 -6.19 -22.86 5.53
N PHE A 253 -5.39 -22.13 6.31
CA PHE A 253 -4.19 -22.67 6.97
C PHE A 253 -4.44 -23.92 7.82
N LYS A 254 -5.56 -24.00 8.53
CA LYS A 254 -5.94 -25.18 9.34
C LYS A 254 -6.19 -26.47 8.52
N TYR A 255 -6.34 -26.32 7.21
CA TYR A 255 -6.65 -27.43 6.29
C TYR A 255 -5.48 -27.82 5.40
N ILE A 256 -4.27 -27.27 5.57
CA ILE A 256 -3.14 -27.56 4.68
C ILE A 256 -2.16 -28.59 5.24
N GLU A 257 -1.46 -29.23 4.31
CA GLU A 257 -0.15 -29.83 4.48
C GLU A 257 0.85 -29.07 3.62
N ALA A 258 2.05 -28.84 4.16
CA ALA A 258 3.10 -28.10 3.47
C ALA A 258 4.40 -28.89 3.44
N ARG A 259 5.00 -29.03 2.24
CA ARG A 259 6.23 -29.78 2.03
C ARG A 259 7.28 -28.91 1.33
N ASN A 260 8.54 -29.11 1.68
CA ASN A 260 9.66 -28.51 0.96
C ASN A 260 9.95 -29.28 -0.36
N GLU A 261 10.99 -28.86 -1.07
CA GLU A 261 11.39 -29.48 -2.35
C GLU A 261 11.83 -30.96 -2.18
N GLU A 262 12.38 -31.30 -1.04
CA GLU A 262 12.80 -32.65 -0.67
C GLU A 262 11.61 -33.55 -0.26
N GLY A 263 10.40 -32.99 -0.18
CA GLY A 263 9.18 -33.70 0.24
C GLY A 263 9.00 -33.79 1.74
N GLU A 264 9.84 -33.15 2.55
CA GLU A 264 9.73 -33.12 4.00
C GLU A 264 8.64 -32.15 4.46
N ASP A 265 7.98 -32.48 5.58
CA ASP A 265 7.01 -31.60 6.22
C ASP A 265 7.71 -30.33 6.75
N VAL A 266 7.30 -29.17 6.25
CA VAL A 266 7.86 -27.85 6.62
C VAL A 266 7.54 -27.50 8.08
N PHE A 267 6.51 -28.09 8.65
CA PHE A 267 6.04 -27.80 10.01
C PHE A 267 6.46 -28.86 11.04
N LYS A 268 7.30 -29.83 10.66
CA LYS A 268 7.68 -30.99 11.51
C LYS A 268 8.23 -30.62 12.89
N ASP A 269 8.92 -29.48 12.99
CA ASP A 269 9.58 -29.03 14.23
C ASP A 269 8.74 -27.99 15.01
N ILE A 270 7.50 -27.70 14.57
CA ILE A 270 6.63 -26.73 15.21
C ILE A 270 5.81 -27.38 16.31
N GLU A 271 6.08 -27.01 17.56
CA GLU A 271 5.29 -27.45 18.71
C GLU A 271 3.85 -26.91 18.64
N ASN A 272 2.89 -27.70 19.13
CA ASN A 272 1.46 -27.36 19.15
C ASN A 272 0.92 -26.95 17.77
N LEU A 273 1.38 -27.62 16.72
CA LEU A 273 1.11 -27.28 15.31
C LEU A 273 -0.38 -27.07 15.03
N ARG A 274 -1.26 -27.96 15.54
CA ARG A 274 -2.70 -27.85 15.28
C ARG A 274 -3.28 -26.53 15.80
N GLU A 275 -2.96 -26.15 17.03
CA GLU A 275 -3.42 -24.91 17.66
C GLU A 275 -2.88 -23.68 16.92
N LYS A 276 -1.60 -23.74 16.54
CA LYS A 276 -0.97 -22.65 15.75
C LYS A 276 -1.58 -22.50 14.37
N LEU A 277 -1.92 -23.58 13.67
CA LEU A 277 -2.60 -23.54 12.38
C LEU A 277 -4.03 -22.98 12.50
N GLU A 278 -4.80 -23.40 13.53
CA GLU A 278 -6.11 -22.82 13.83
C GLU A 278 -6.00 -21.31 14.07
N LYS A 279 -5.07 -20.89 14.90
CA LYS A 279 -4.81 -19.48 15.18
C LYS A 279 -4.34 -18.72 13.94
N ARG A 280 -3.44 -19.32 13.14
CA ARG A 280 -2.96 -18.72 11.88
C ARG A 280 -4.09 -18.49 10.89
N SER A 281 -5.13 -19.31 10.93
CA SER A 281 -6.32 -19.15 10.10
C SER A 281 -7.21 -17.96 10.49
N THR A 282 -6.93 -17.24 11.55
CA THR A 282 -7.74 -16.08 11.99
C THR A 282 -7.24 -14.73 11.48
N TYR A 283 -6.07 -14.67 10.85
CA TYR A 283 -5.50 -13.42 10.35
C TYR A 283 -4.76 -13.59 9.02
N GLY A 284 -4.69 -12.52 8.21
CA GLY A 284 -4.10 -12.55 6.87
C GLY A 284 -2.59 -12.33 6.87
N PRO A 285 -2.09 -11.11 7.13
CA PRO A 285 -0.67 -10.82 7.10
C PRO A 285 0.06 -11.35 8.34
N PHE A 286 1.35 -11.57 8.19
CA PHE A 286 2.27 -11.91 9.28
C PHE A 286 2.19 -10.92 10.43
N THR A 287 2.25 -11.44 11.67
CA THR A 287 2.44 -10.63 12.89
C THR A 287 3.37 -11.31 13.88
N SER A 288 4.23 -10.53 14.52
CA SER A 288 5.14 -11.01 15.58
C SER A 288 4.46 -11.21 16.94
N ARG A 289 3.21 -10.70 17.10
CA ARG A 289 2.46 -10.74 18.37
C ARG A 289 1.97 -12.13 18.77
N LEU A 290 1.78 -13.00 17.80
CA LEU A 290 1.17 -14.32 17.99
C LEU A 290 2.22 -15.42 17.81
N ASP A 291 2.12 -16.47 18.60
CA ASP A 291 3.00 -17.65 18.54
C ASP A 291 2.88 -18.43 17.23
N SER A 292 1.72 -18.33 16.57
CA SER A 292 1.48 -18.88 15.23
C SER A 292 2.33 -18.23 14.12
N LYS A 293 3.11 -17.16 14.42
CA LYS A 293 4.14 -16.61 13.50
C LYS A 293 5.14 -17.65 13.02
N ASP A 294 5.34 -18.73 13.79
CA ASP A 294 6.26 -19.82 13.45
C ASP A 294 5.88 -20.48 12.10
N ILE A 295 4.58 -20.50 11.76
CA ILE A 295 4.07 -21.02 10.48
C ILE A 295 4.60 -20.17 9.31
N ASP A 296 4.40 -18.85 9.38
CA ASP A 296 4.90 -17.93 8.34
C ASP A 296 6.42 -17.96 8.24
N TYR A 297 7.09 -18.05 9.39
CA TYR A 297 8.54 -18.06 9.47
C TYR A 297 9.13 -19.33 8.82
N ALA A 298 8.50 -20.50 9.04
CA ALA A 298 8.90 -21.74 8.39
C ALA A 298 8.76 -21.65 6.86
N ILE A 299 7.61 -21.17 6.37
CA ILE A 299 7.39 -20.95 4.94
C ILE A 299 8.40 -19.95 4.37
N PHE A 300 8.66 -18.84 5.08
CA PHE A 300 9.61 -17.83 4.64
C PHE A 300 11.03 -18.37 4.53
N LYS A 301 11.48 -19.15 5.52
CA LYS A 301 12.81 -19.80 5.49
C LYS A 301 12.98 -20.70 4.27
N GLU A 302 11.99 -21.55 3.98
CA GLU A 302 12.04 -22.40 2.80
C GLU A 302 12.03 -21.56 1.50
N PHE A 303 11.21 -20.51 1.44
CA PHE A 303 11.19 -19.59 0.29
C PHE A 303 12.52 -18.83 0.12
N MET A 304 13.24 -18.54 1.19
CA MET A 304 14.57 -17.93 1.11
C MET A 304 15.61 -18.90 0.54
N LYS A 305 15.55 -20.19 0.89
CA LYS A 305 16.44 -21.24 0.38
C LYS A 305 16.12 -21.55 -1.10
N ASN A 306 14.85 -21.78 -1.41
CA ASN A 306 14.38 -22.16 -2.73
C ASN A 306 13.20 -21.29 -3.16
N LYS A 307 13.35 -20.58 -4.28
CA LYS A 307 12.33 -19.67 -4.81
C LYS A 307 11.10 -20.36 -5.42
N ASN A 308 11.06 -21.70 -5.46
CA ASN A 308 9.83 -22.46 -5.68
C ASN A 308 8.93 -22.48 -4.43
N GLY A 309 9.44 -22.06 -3.26
CA GLY A 309 8.70 -22.01 -2.01
C GLY A 309 8.31 -23.37 -1.46
N VAL A 310 7.16 -23.44 -0.81
CA VAL A 310 6.62 -24.68 -0.23
C VAL A 310 5.43 -25.17 -1.03
N THR A 311 5.36 -26.48 -1.22
CA THR A 311 4.24 -27.16 -1.87
C THR A 311 3.13 -27.38 -0.85
N VAL A 312 1.92 -26.94 -1.16
CA VAL A 312 0.73 -27.03 -0.32
C VAL A 312 -0.33 -27.91 -0.96
N ARG A 313 -0.92 -28.79 -0.15
CA ARG A 313 -2.11 -29.58 -0.47
C ARG A 313 -3.18 -29.37 0.59
N TYR A 314 -4.44 -29.35 0.15
CA TYR A 314 -5.57 -29.25 1.07
C TYR A 314 -6.04 -30.63 1.53
N LYS A 315 -6.32 -30.74 2.85
CA LYS A 315 -6.88 -31.95 3.47
C LYS A 315 -8.34 -32.16 3.05
N ASP A 316 -8.78 -33.42 3.02
CA ASP A 316 -10.17 -33.78 2.67
C ASP A 316 -11.20 -33.16 3.64
N SER A 317 -10.80 -32.86 4.87
CA SER A 317 -11.68 -32.17 5.84
C SER A 317 -12.19 -30.81 5.36
N LEU A 318 -11.44 -30.09 4.50
CA LEU A 318 -11.89 -28.86 3.86
C LEU A 318 -13.04 -29.13 2.88
N LYS A 319 -12.93 -30.18 2.08
CA LYS A 319 -13.87 -30.49 0.99
C LYS A 319 -15.24 -30.92 1.53
N ASN A 320 -15.25 -31.57 2.70
CA ASN A 320 -16.47 -32.12 3.30
C ASN A 320 -17.38 -31.09 3.96
N ASN A 321 -16.84 -29.96 4.43
CA ASN A 321 -17.61 -28.90 5.08
C ASN A 321 -16.89 -27.55 4.92
N MET A 322 -17.07 -26.96 3.74
CA MET A 322 -16.40 -25.71 3.37
C MET A 322 -17.25 -24.50 3.83
N PRO A 323 -16.71 -23.61 4.71
CA PRO A 323 -17.39 -22.36 5.07
C PRO A 323 -17.62 -21.46 3.86
N GLU A 324 -18.69 -20.64 3.87
CA GLU A 324 -19.08 -19.75 2.77
C GLU A 324 -17.92 -18.85 2.32
N PHE A 325 -17.18 -18.26 3.28
CA PHE A 325 -16.04 -17.37 2.97
C PHE A 325 -14.96 -18.07 2.14
N ILE A 326 -14.68 -19.35 2.44
CA ILE A 326 -13.71 -20.17 1.72
C ILE A 326 -14.29 -20.67 0.39
N GLU A 327 -15.58 -21.02 0.36
CA GLU A 327 -16.26 -21.44 -0.87
C GLU A 327 -16.22 -20.36 -1.94
N VAL A 328 -16.48 -19.11 -1.58
CA VAL A 328 -16.37 -17.94 -2.47
C VAL A 328 -14.99 -17.83 -3.09
N TYR A 329 -13.94 -18.07 -2.30
CA TYR A 329 -12.55 -18.05 -2.81
C TYR A 329 -12.30 -19.17 -3.83
N PHE A 330 -12.67 -20.41 -3.54
CA PHE A 330 -12.46 -21.52 -4.47
C PHE A 330 -13.32 -21.42 -5.72
N LYS A 331 -14.55 -20.89 -5.61
CA LYS A 331 -15.38 -20.55 -6.77
C LYS A 331 -14.66 -19.56 -7.69
N TRP A 332 -14.12 -18.48 -7.12
CA TRP A 332 -13.35 -17.49 -7.86
C TRP A 332 -12.08 -18.11 -8.48
N LEU A 333 -11.33 -18.94 -7.75
CA LEU A 333 -10.17 -19.65 -8.28
C LEU A 333 -10.53 -20.53 -9.47
N LYS A 334 -11.62 -21.29 -9.39
CA LYS A 334 -12.10 -22.15 -10.48
C LYS A 334 -12.47 -21.34 -11.73
N GLU A 335 -13.18 -20.24 -11.56
CA GLU A 335 -13.65 -19.40 -12.67
C GLU A 335 -12.52 -18.58 -13.32
N ASN A 336 -11.55 -18.09 -12.54
CA ASN A 336 -10.54 -17.13 -13.00
C ASN A 336 -9.13 -17.70 -13.12
N LYS A 337 -8.83 -18.81 -12.46
CA LYS A 337 -7.50 -19.43 -12.40
C LYS A 337 -7.50 -20.90 -12.79
N HIS A 338 -8.69 -21.49 -12.99
CA HIS A 338 -8.90 -22.92 -13.29
C HIS A 338 -8.32 -23.85 -12.22
N LEU A 339 -8.39 -23.44 -10.95
CA LEU A 339 -7.88 -24.16 -9.78
C LEU A 339 -9.01 -24.59 -8.84
N THR A 340 -8.83 -25.74 -8.21
CA THR A 340 -9.74 -26.36 -7.25
C THR A 340 -8.99 -26.74 -5.96
N PRO A 341 -9.67 -27.16 -4.89
CA PRO A 341 -8.99 -27.69 -3.70
C PRO A 341 -8.18 -28.97 -3.92
N ASP A 342 -8.34 -29.63 -5.08
CA ASP A 342 -7.58 -30.83 -5.42
C ASP A 342 -6.21 -30.54 -6.03
N ASP A 343 -6.01 -29.30 -6.46
CA ASP A 343 -4.76 -28.89 -7.10
C ASP A 343 -3.67 -28.61 -6.08
N GLU A 344 -2.46 -29.05 -6.42
CA GLU A 344 -1.25 -28.73 -5.68
C GLU A 344 -0.77 -27.33 -6.05
N ILE A 345 -0.44 -26.54 -5.05
CA ILE A 345 0.04 -25.18 -5.23
C ILE A 345 1.37 -24.97 -4.51
N ASN A 346 2.20 -24.07 -5.03
CA ASN A 346 3.39 -23.60 -4.33
C ASN A 346 3.18 -22.19 -3.84
N ILE A 347 3.50 -21.96 -2.58
CA ILE A 347 3.38 -20.64 -1.94
C ILE A 347 4.72 -20.15 -1.39
N GLY A 348 4.83 -18.85 -1.29
CA GLY A 348 5.93 -18.14 -0.61
C GLY A 348 5.37 -16.95 0.14
N ILE A 349 6.25 -16.23 0.84
CA ILE A 349 5.87 -15.00 1.54
C ILE A 349 6.24 -13.79 0.70
N PHE A 350 5.26 -12.94 0.46
CA PHE A 350 5.36 -11.75 -0.39
C PHE A 350 5.08 -10.48 0.42
N PHE A 351 5.66 -9.36 0.00
CA PHE A 351 5.18 -8.06 0.43
C PHE A 351 3.72 -7.88 -0.04
N HIS A 352 2.86 -7.39 0.85
CA HIS A 352 1.44 -7.20 0.55
C HIS A 352 1.01 -5.74 0.63
N ALA A 353 1.21 -5.07 1.77
CA ALA A 353 0.75 -3.71 1.99
C ALA A 353 1.63 -2.94 2.99
N ALA A 354 1.51 -1.63 2.99
CA ALA A 354 2.10 -0.75 3.99
C ALA A 354 1.02 -0.23 4.96
N ASN A 355 1.37 -0.16 6.26
CA ASN A 355 0.52 0.47 7.28
C ASN A 355 0.93 1.93 7.53
N GLY A 356 2.17 2.28 7.17
CA GLY A 356 2.71 3.63 7.25
C GLY A 356 2.85 4.30 5.89
N GLY A 357 3.13 5.60 5.90
CA GLY A 357 3.25 6.42 4.71
C GLY A 357 3.30 7.91 5.03
N ILE A 358 2.79 8.74 4.14
CA ILE A 358 2.74 10.20 4.29
C ILE A 358 1.92 10.55 5.53
N SER A 359 2.47 11.38 6.40
CA SER A 359 1.78 11.91 7.58
C SER A 359 0.74 12.95 7.17
N ILE A 360 -0.49 12.73 7.60
CA ILE A 360 -1.64 13.62 7.34
C ILE A 360 -2.35 13.98 8.64
N ASN A 361 -3.16 15.03 8.62
CA ASN A 361 -4.13 15.33 9.66
C ASN A 361 -5.53 14.79 9.29
N LYS A 362 -6.53 15.00 10.15
CA LYS A 362 -7.92 14.58 9.92
C LYS A 362 -8.59 15.14 8.66
N TRP A 363 -8.02 16.20 8.08
CA TRP A 363 -8.47 16.81 6.84
C TRP A 363 -7.71 16.29 5.61
N ALA A 364 -6.89 15.24 5.78
CA ALA A 364 -5.98 14.70 4.78
C ALA A 364 -4.90 15.70 4.29
N GLU A 365 -4.62 16.74 5.05
CA GLU A 365 -3.59 17.75 4.76
C GLU A 365 -2.23 17.26 5.22
N THR A 366 -1.20 17.55 4.44
CA THR A 366 0.21 17.39 4.85
C THR A 366 0.75 18.71 5.43
N LYS A 367 2.00 18.74 5.88
CA LYS A 367 2.66 19.98 6.31
C LYS A 367 3.06 20.92 5.16
N VAL A 368 2.89 20.48 3.89
CA VAL A 368 3.20 21.28 2.70
C VAL A 368 1.90 21.90 2.18
N ASP A 369 1.90 23.22 2.00
CA ASP A 369 0.71 23.98 1.60
C ASP A 369 0.20 23.56 0.21
N GLY A 370 -1.07 23.21 0.10
CA GLY A 370 -1.69 22.73 -1.11
C GLY A 370 -1.45 21.24 -1.43
N LEU A 371 -0.82 20.49 -0.52
CA LEU A 371 -0.57 19.06 -0.67
C LEU A 371 -1.40 18.23 0.30
N PHE A 372 -2.18 17.32 -0.26
CA PHE A 372 -3.05 16.37 0.42
C PHE A 372 -2.62 14.94 0.09
N ALA A 373 -2.98 13.97 0.94
CA ALA A 373 -2.74 12.57 0.64
C ALA A 373 -3.85 11.66 1.17
N ALA A 374 -4.11 10.52 0.49
CA ALA A 374 -5.17 9.59 0.85
C ALA A 374 -4.86 8.14 0.46
N GLY A 375 -5.44 7.20 1.20
CA GLY A 375 -5.33 5.76 0.96
C GLY A 375 -4.01 5.18 1.46
N GLU A 376 -3.57 4.07 0.88
CA GLU A 376 -2.40 3.30 1.35
C GLU A 376 -1.07 4.08 1.32
N CYS A 377 -0.99 5.20 0.58
CA CYS A 377 0.21 6.04 0.62
C CYS A 377 0.35 6.84 1.93
N THR A 378 -0.67 6.83 2.81
CA THR A 378 -0.69 7.55 4.08
C THR A 378 -0.46 6.63 5.27
N GLY A 379 -0.05 7.19 6.41
CA GLY A 379 0.16 6.47 7.66
C GLY A 379 -0.54 7.11 8.85
N GLY A 380 -0.50 6.42 9.99
CA GLY A 380 -1.01 6.91 11.27
C GLY A 380 -2.29 6.22 11.76
N MET A 381 -3.21 5.80 10.88
CA MET A 381 -4.50 5.24 11.31
C MET A 381 -4.47 3.73 11.62
N HIS A 382 -3.50 2.96 11.11
CA HIS A 382 -3.49 1.50 11.28
C HIS A 382 -2.52 0.99 12.33
N GLY A 383 -1.44 1.72 12.60
CA GLY A 383 -0.40 1.28 13.53
C GLY A 383 0.39 0.06 13.04
N ALA A 384 0.79 -0.81 13.98
CA ALA A 384 1.70 -1.91 13.70
C ALA A 384 1.05 -3.10 12.96
N ASP A 385 -0.24 -3.36 13.20
CA ASP A 385 -1.06 -4.31 12.45
C ASP A 385 -2.36 -3.63 11.99
N ARG A 386 -3.01 -4.18 10.97
CA ARG A 386 -4.24 -3.61 10.39
C ARG A 386 -5.34 -4.66 10.30
N ILE A 387 -6.51 -4.31 10.79
CA ILE A 387 -7.72 -5.13 10.67
C ILE A 387 -8.09 -5.31 9.19
N GLY A 388 -8.49 -6.53 8.81
CA GLY A 388 -8.92 -6.86 7.45
C GLY A 388 -10.11 -5.99 7.00
N GLY A 389 -10.17 -5.62 5.71
CA GLY A 389 -11.23 -4.77 5.15
C GLY A 389 -11.06 -3.26 5.39
N LEU A 390 -10.26 -2.83 6.37
CA LEU A 390 -10.06 -1.41 6.68
C LEU A 390 -9.15 -0.67 5.67
N SER A 391 -8.35 -1.37 4.86
CA SER A 391 -7.56 -0.71 3.81
C SER A 391 -8.44 -0.09 2.74
N THR A 392 -9.49 -0.81 2.34
CA THR A 392 -10.48 -0.32 1.37
C THR A 392 -11.26 0.86 1.95
N ALA A 393 -11.71 0.71 3.22
CA ALA A 393 -12.39 1.79 3.94
C ALA A 393 -11.52 3.05 4.03
N ASN A 394 -10.21 2.91 4.33
CA ASN A 394 -9.27 4.04 4.34
C ASN A 394 -9.25 4.78 3.00
N GLY A 395 -9.14 4.04 1.89
CA GLY A 395 -9.16 4.64 0.55
C GLY A 395 -10.44 5.43 0.27
N LEU A 396 -11.59 4.91 0.68
CA LEU A 396 -12.89 5.58 0.51
C LEU A 396 -13.00 6.85 1.38
N VAL A 397 -12.74 6.70 2.67
CA VAL A 397 -12.89 7.77 3.66
C VAL A 397 -11.94 8.93 3.38
N PHE A 398 -10.63 8.66 3.38
CA PHE A 398 -9.66 9.71 3.19
C PHE A 398 -9.56 10.20 1.75
N GLY A 399 -9.94 9.37 0.75
CA GLY A 399 -10.12 9.83 -0.62
C GLY A 399 -11.18 10.93 -0.71
N LYS A 400 -12.35 10.71 -0.13
CA LYS A 400 -13.42 11.72 -0.05
C LYS A 400 -12.98 12.97 0.74
N ILE A 401 -12.34 12.79 1.91
CA ILE A 401 -11.87 13.91 2.73
C ILE A 401 -10.82 14.74 1.97
N ALA A 402 -9.84 14.09 1.34
CA ALA A 402 -8.79 14.77 0.57
C ALA A 402 -9.37 15.55 -0.61
N GLY A 403 -10.32 14.97 -1.36
CA GLY A 403 -10.99 15.66 -2.45
C GLY A 403 -11.75 16.91 -2.00
N LYS A 404 -12.47 16.80 -0.87
CA LYS A 404 -13.19 17.94 -0.26
C LYS A 404 -12.23 19.03 0.22
N SER A 405 -11.15 18.66 0.88
CA SER A 405 -10.15 19.59 1.40
C SER A 405 -9.38 20.27 0.27
N ALA A 406 -8.95 19.51 -0.75
CA ALA A 406 -8.31 20.05 -1.94
C ALA A 406 -9.21 21.03 -2.70
N SER A 407 -10.51 20.72 -2.82
CA SER A 407 -11.49 21.62 -3.43
C SER A 407 -11.64 22.94 -2.64
N ARG A 408 -11.78 22.85 -1.32
CA ARG A 408 -11.87 24.02 -0.45
C ARG A 408 -10.62 24.90 -0.57
N TYR A 409 -9.45 24.28 -0.56
CA TYR A 409 -8.17 24.98 -0.72
C TYR A 409 -8.11 25.66 -2.10
N ALA A 410 -8.37 24.92 -3.19
CA ALA A 410 -8.32 25.43 -4.55
C ALA A 410 -9.28 26.61 -4.80
N SER A 411 -10.47 26.58 -4.19
CA SER A 411 -11.45 27.68 -4.28
C SER A 411 -10.95 28.99 -3.63
N SER A 412 -10.03 28.90 -2.68
CA SER A 412 -9.47 30.07 -1.97
C SER A 412 -8.16 30.58 -2.56
N LYS A 413 -7.61 29.91 -3.57
CA LYS A 413 -6.28 30.21 -4.13
C LYS A 413 -6.32 30.45 -5.62
N SER A 414 -5.39 31.28 -6.09
CA SER A 414 -5.09 31.45 -7.51
C SER A 414 -3.99 30.51 -7.94
N LEU A 415 -3.94 30.16 -9.24
CA LEU A 415 -2.78 29.49 -9.83
C LEU A 415 -1.53 30.37 -9.70
N SER A 416 -0.36 29.74 -9.60
CA SER A 416 0.91 30.46 -9.66
C SER A 416 1.03 31.19 -11.00
N GLU A 417 1.65 32.38 -11.00
CA GLU A 417 1.94 33.13 -12.23
C GLU A 417 3.08 32.51 -13.05
N LYS A 418 3.81 31.54 -12.48
CA LYS A 418 4.95 30.89 -13.10
C LYS A 418 4.53 30.04 -14.29
N GLU A 419 4.92 30.43 -15.49
CA GLU A 419 4.57 29.76 -16.75
C GLU A 419 5.65 28.76 -17.23
N GLU A 420 6.82 28.77 -16.59
CA GLU A 420 7.97 27.93 -16.95
C GLU A 420 8.69 27.47 -15.69
N VAL A 421 9.18 26.24 -15.69
CA VAL A 421 9.95 25.65 -14.59
C VAL A 421 11.24 25.02 -15.11
N GLU A 422 12.31 25.04 -14.29
CA GLU A 422 13.52 24.29 -14.57
C GLU A 422 13.34 22.84 -14.07
N PHE A 423 13.80 21.89 -14.86
CA PHE A 423 13.75 20.46 -14.60
C PHE A 423 15.10 19.83 -14.96
N GLU A 424 15.60 18.91 -14.16
CA GLU A 424 16.84 18.17 -14.44
C GLU A 424 16.54 16.87 -15.17
N ALA A 425 16.75 16.81 -16.48
CA ALA A 425 16.66 15.57 -17.24
C ALA A 425 17.97 14.79 -17.16
N TYR A 426 17.90 13.50 -16.86
CA TYR A 426 19.08 12.61 -16.81
C TYR A 426 18.69 11.15 -17.02
N GLU A 427 19.63 10.38 -17.55
CA GLU A 427 19.50 8.94 -17.68
C GLU A 427 20.65 8.27 -16.93
N ILE A 428 20.30 7.35 -16.01
CA ILE A 428 21.25 6.49 -15.31
C ILE A 428 21.39 5.19 -16.11
N GLU A 429 22.63 4.84 -16.45
CA GLU A 429 22.92 3.61 -17.16
C GLU A 429 22.57 2.39 -16.30
N GLY A 430 21.85 1.41 -16.89
CA GLY A 430 21.43 0.21 -16.19
C GLY A 430 20.39 0.44 -15.07
N ALA A 431 19.64 1.54 -15.09
CA ALA A 431 18.68 1.89 -14.03
C ALA A 431 17.68 0.76 -13.73
N GLU A 432 17.25 0.01 -14.75
CA GLU A 432 16.30 -1.11 -14.57
C GLU A 432 16.93 -2.26 -13.77
N ASP A 433 18.16 -2.65 -14.09
CA ASP A 433 18.89 -3.69 -13.36
C ASP A 433 19.19 -3.27 -11.92
N LEU A 434 19.56 -2.00 -11.72
CA LEU A 434 19.79 -1.43 -10.39
C LEU A 434 18.49 -1.40 -9.54
N ILE A 435 17.31 -1.15 -10.16
CA ILE A 435 16.03 -1.27 -9.47
C ILE A 435 15.82 -2.72 -8.98
N LEU A 436 16.13 -3.73 -9.80
CA LEU A 436 16.02 -5.13 -9.40
C LEU A 436 16.97 -5.48 -8.24
N GLU A 437 18.18 -4.91 -8.24
CA GLU A 437 19.12 -5.07 -7.13
C GLU A 437 18.60 -4.43 -5.84
N VAL A 438 18.08 -3.21 -5.90
CA VAL A 438 17.43 -2.54 -4.76
C VAL A 438 16.27 -3.37 -4.22
N GLN A 439 15.43 -3.92 -5.09
CA GLN A 439 14.31 -4.78 -4.72
C GLN A 439 14.77 -6.07 -4.01
N GLU A 440 15.88 -6.66 -4.45
CA GLU A 440 16.47 -7.85 -3.81
C GLU A 440 17.03 -7.52 -2.41
N ILE A 441 17.69 -6.35 -2.25
CA ILE A 441 18.20 -5.87 -0.96
C ILE A 441 17.05 -5.75 0.04
N MET A 442 15.95 -5.10 -0.35
CA MET A 442 14.79 -4.91 0.51
C MET A 442 14.08 -6.22 0.81
N PHE A 443 13.94 -7.11 -0.17
CA PHE A 443 13.35 -8.42 0.04
C PHE A 443 14.13 -9.24 1.08
N LYS A 444 15.46 -9.21 1.05
CA LYS A 444 16.30 -9.98 1.98
C LYS A 444 16.30 -9.44 3.41
N ASN A 445 16.26 -8.10 3.58
CA ASN A 445 16.58 -7.49 4.86
C ASN A 445 15.44 -6.67 5.50
N ALA A 446 14.35 -6.43 4.77
CA ALA A 446 13.21 -5.64 5.27
C ALA A 446 11.87 -6.41 5.30
N MET A 447 11.86 -7.70 4.94
CA MET A 447 10.68 -8.56 5.01
C MET A 447 10.42 -9.07 6.45
N ILE A 448 10.16 -10.36 6.64
CA ILE A 448 9.85 -10.92 7.96
C ILE A 448 11.06 -10.80 8.89
N GLU A 449 12.21 -11.33 8.51
CA GLU A 449 13.39 -11.41 9.37
C GLU A 449 14.29 -10.18 9.18
N LYS A 450 14.30 -9.30 10.19
CA LYS A 450 15.14 -8.10 10.20
C LYS A 450 16.20 -8.19 11.29
N SER A 451 17.40 -7.66 11.01
CA SER A 451 18.48 -7.55 11.99
C SER A 451 19.27 -6.25 11.81
N GLU A 452 19.95 -5.80 12.86
CA GLU A 452 20.79 -4.61 12.81
C GLU A 452 21.89 -4.72 11.74
N VAL A 453 22.51 -5.91 11.63
CA VAL A 453 23.55 -6.18 10.63
C VAL A 453 22.97 -6.11 9.21
N GLY A 454 21.81 -6.76 8.98
CA GLY A 454 21.15 -6.74 7.67
C GLY A 454 20.75 -5.33 7.25
N VAL A 455 20.19 -4.54 8.17
CA VAL A 455 19.77 -3.15 7.93
C VAL A 455 20.98 -2.26 7.60
N LYS A 456 22.05 -2.32 8.40
CA LYS A 456 23.28 -1.53 8.17
C LYS A 456 23.94 -1.88 6.84
N ASN A 457 24.07 -3.16 6.52
CA ASN A 457 24.63 -3.61 5.24
C ASN A 457 23.75 -3.14 4.06
N SER A 458 22.44 -3.13 4.21
CA SER A 458 21.53 -2.63 3.17
C SER A 458 21.70 -1.13 2.94
N LEU A 459 21.80 -0.34 4.01
CA LEU A 459 22.07 1.11 3.91
C LEU A 459 23.38 1.40 3.19
N LEU A 460 24.45 0.66 3.52
CA LEU A 460 25.76 0.79 2.86
C LEU A 460 25.68 0.46 1.37
N LYS A 461 25.00 -0.65 1.01
CA LYS A 461 24.84 -1.05 -0.39
C LYS A 461 24.02 -0.03 -1.20
N LEU A 462 22.92 0.49 -0.63
CA LEU A 462 22.14 1.54 -1.29
C LEU A 462 22.95 2.82 -1.49
N GLU A 463 23.86 3.14 -0.57
CA GLU A 463 24.79 4.25 -0.70
C GLU A 463 25.82 4.01 -1.80
N GLU A 464 26.40 2.81 -1.88
CA GLU A 464 27.33 2.40 -2.93
C GLU A 464 26.68 2.47 -4.31
N ILE A 465 25.44 1.95 -4.47
CA ILE A 465 24.67 2.06 -5.72
C ILE A 465 24.49 3.52 -6.11
N SER A 466 24.07 4.39 -5.18
CA SER A 466 23.85 5.81 -5.45
C SER A 466 25.13 6.54 -5.89
N LYS A 467 26.27 6.22 -5.26
CA LYS A 467 27.58 6.82 -5.60
C LYS A 467 28.14 6.30 -6.93
N GLY A 468 27.71 5.09 -7.32
CA GLY A 468 28.13 4.43 -8.55
C GLY A 468 27.35 4.83 -9.80
N PHE A 469 26.40 5.77 -9.73
CA PHE A 469 25.60 6.16 -10.88
C PHE A 469 26.43 6.72 -12.03
N VAL A 470 26.30 6.09 -13.18
CA VAL A 470 26.86 6.55 -14.44
C VAL A 470 25.75 7.23 -15.23
N TYR A 471 25.93 8.52 -15.53
CA TYR A 471 24.95 9.29 -16.28
C TYR A 471 25.31 9.29 -17.77
N LYS A 472 24.36 8.91 -18.62
CA LYS A 472 24.54 8.96 -20.08
C LYS A 472 24.68 10.41 -20.57
N LYS A 473 25.33 10.59 -21.73
CA LYS A 473 25.49 11.91 -22.35
C LYS A 473 24.20 12.40 -22.99
N GLU A 474 23.43 11.50 -23.59
CA GLU A 474 22.14 11.79 -24.22
C GLU A 474 21.05 11.09 -23.41
N VAL A 475 19.93 11.78 -23.19
CA VAL A 475 18.79 11.29 -22.40
C VAL A 475 17.77 10.66 -23.32
N ASN A 476 17.51 9.36 -23.14
CA ASN A 476 16.37 8.70 -23.75
C ASN A 476 15.16 8.81 -22.82
N MET A 477 14.06 9.34 -23.33
CA MET A 477 12.85 9.58 -22.54
C MET A 477 12.20 8.29 -21.99
N GLU A 478 12.39 7.15 -22.65
CA GLU A 478 11.92 5.86 -22.12
C GLU A 478 12.67 5.46 -20.85
N ASN A 479 13.96 5.72 -20.78
CA ASN A 479 14.83 5.37 -19.66
C ASN A 479 14.84 6.43 -18.55
N LEU A 480 14.44 7.67 -18.87
CA LEU A 480 14.31 8.75 -17.89
C LEU A 480 13.40 8.33 -16.72
N ARG A 481 12.26 7.70 -17.01
CA ARG A 481 11.32 7.18 -16.01
C ARG A 481 11.98 6.22 -15.01
N ASN A 482 12.78 5.27 -15.51
CA ASN A 482 13.47 4.29 -14.65
C ASN A 482 14.57 4.96 -13.82
N SER A 483 15.23 5.99 -14.35
CA SER A 483 16.23 6.77 -13.60
C SER A 483 15.63 7.50 -12.41
N TYR A 484 14.47 8.15 -12.61
CA TYR A 484 13.73 8.80 -11.52
C TYR A 484 13.17 7.79 -10.51
N ARG A 485 12.64 6.65 -10.98
CA ARG A 485 12.20 5.56 -10.10
C ARG A 485 13.33 5.05 -9.24
N LEU A 486 14.51 4.81 -9.82
CA LEU A 486 15.66 4.31 -9.09
C LEU A 486 16.10 5.25 -7.96
N GLU A 487 16.28 6.54 -8.23
CA GLU A 487 16.66 7.50 -7.20
C GLU A 487 15.60 7.60 -6.09
N ASN A 488 14.33 7.68 -6.46
CA ASN A 488 13.22 7.76 -5.51
C ASN A 488 13.06 6.47 -4.70
N ASN A 489 13.25 5.30 -5.33
CA ASN A 489 13.24 4.02 -4.63
C ASN A 489 14.38 3.94 -3.60
N ILE A 490 15.60 4.33 -3.95
CA ILE A 490 16.73 4.34 -3.02
C ILE A 490 16.46 5.28 -1.84
N LEU A 491 15.96 6.50 -2.12
CA LEU A 491 15.58 7.45 -1.08
C LEU A 491 14.58 6.83 -0.09
N LEU A 492 13.50 6.24 -0.60
CA LEU A 492 12.44 5.68 0.22
C LEU A 492 12.92 4.41 0.95
N CYS A 493 13.72 3.55 0.32
CA CYS A 493 14.33 2.39 0.97
C CYS A 493 15.23 2.80 2.14
N LYS A 494 16.08 3.84 1.96
CA LYS A 494 16.89 4.39 3.06
C LYS A 494 16.01 4.91 4.19
N ALA A 495 14.91 5.60 3.89
CA ALA A 495 13.95 6.09 4.89
C ALA A 495 13.34 4.94 5.70
N ILE A 496 12.87 3.88 5.02
CA ILE A 496 12.32 2.68 5.66
C ILE A 496 13.37 1.99 6.53
N LEU A 497 14.58 1.79 6.01
CA LEU A 497 15.65 1.12 6.75
C LEU A 497 16.08 1.91 8.00
N LYS A 498 16.13 3.24 7.94
CA LYS A 498 16.41 4.09 9.12
C LYS A 498 15.29 4.00 10.17
N ALA A 499 14.03 3.90 9.76
CA ALA A 499 12.91 3.65 10.69
C ALA A 499 13.00 2.26 11.33
N ILE A 500 13.33 1.21 10.54
CA ILE A 500 13.58 -0.14 11.04
C ILE A 500 14.76 -0.18 12.03
N ASP A 501 15.85 0.53 11.75
CA ASP A 501 17.02 0.57 12.63
C ASP A 501 16.71 1.25 13.97
N LEU A 502 15.90 2.30 13.94
CA LEU A 502 15.46 3.01 15.15
C LEU A 502 14.55 2.15 16.03
N ARG A 503 13.63 1.34 15.44
CA ARG A 503 12.71 0.48 16.17
C ARG A 503 13.39 -0.83 16.59
N LYS A 504 14.11 -0.79 17.69
CA LYS A 504 14.82 -1.96 18.28
C LYS A 504 13.90 -2.82 19.15
N GLU A 505 12.86 -3.35 18.55
CA GLU A 505 11.84 -4.22 19.17
C GLU A 505 11.12 -5.04 18.10
N SER A 506 10.26 -5.97 18.52
CA SER A 506 9.30 -6.65 17.66
C SER A 506 7.87 -6.25 18.05
N ARG A 507 7.08 -5.74 17.07
CA ARG A 507 5.73 -5.20 17.31
C ARG A 507 4.88 -5.37 16.05
N GLY A 508 3.75 -6.06 16.13
CA GLY A 508 2.86 -6.30 14.99
C GLY A 508 3.61 -6.89 13.79
N SER A 509 3.47 -6.29 12.64
CA SER A 509 4.14 -6.71 11.41
C SER A 509 5.67 -6.47 11.40
N HIS A 510 6.19 -5.72 12.34
CA HIS A 510 7.63 -5.47 12.48
C HIS A 510 8.27 -6.51 13.40
N TYR A 511 9.06 -7.42 12.82
CA TYR A 511 9.80 -8.44 13.55
C TYR A 511 11.31 -8.24 13.43
N ARG A 512 11.98 -8.13 14.56
CA ARG A 512 13.43 -8.05 14.70
C ARG A 512 13.95 -9.32 15.32
N TYR A 513 14.75 -10.07 14.59
CA TYR A 513 15.39 -11.29 15.09
C TYR A 513 16.29 -11.02 16.30
N ASP A 514 17.01 -9.91 16.27
CA ASP A 514 17.91 -9.45 17.32
C ASP A 514 17.19 -8.74 18.50
N TYR A 515 15.94 -8.32 18.33
CA TYR A 515 15.08 -7.72 19.36
C TYR A 515 13.68 -8.35 19.33
N PRO A 516 13.53 -9.63 19.74
CA PRO A 516 12.29 -10.40 19.48
C PRO A 516 11.10 -10.01 20.36
N LYS A 517 11.27 -9.12 21.34
CA LYS A 517 10.22 -8.70 22.28
C LYS A 517 9.83 -7.25 22.04
N ALA A 518 8.56 -6.92 22.34
CA ALA A 518 8.07 -5.55 22.36
C ALA A 518 8.68 -4.76 23.55
N ASN A 519 8.91 -3.47 23.34
CA ASN A 519 9.46 -2.55 24.33
C ASN A 519 8.47 -1.40 24.57
N LYS A 520 7.94 -1.29 25.80
CA LYS A 520 6.97 -0.24 26.18
C LYS A 520 7.49 1.18 25.97
N ASN A 521 8.79 1.40 26.06
CA ASN A 521 9.37 2.73 25.82
C ASN A 521 9.28 3.16 24.35
N MET A 522 8.95 2.22 23.45
CA MET A 522 8.78 2.43 22.02
C MET A 522 7.29 2.42 21.58
N ASP A 523 6.33 2.54 22.53
CA ASP A 523 4.90 2.72 22.24
C ASP A 523 4.64 4.12 21.65
N LYS A 524 5.35 4.45 20.56
CA LYS A 524 5.33 5.74 19.88
C LYS A 524 5.43 5.55 18.38
N MET A 525 4.77 6.41 17.62
CA MET A 525 4.96 6.48 16.17
C MET A 525 6.37 6.93 15.82
N ILE A 526 6.94 6.38 14.76
CA ILE A 526 8.17 6.90 14.16
C ILE A 526 7.78 7.89 13.06
N MET A 527 8.45 9.04 13.07
CA MET A 527 8.41 10.04 12.02
C MET A 527 9.71 9.99 11.22
N VAL A 528 9.62 10.20 9.92
CA VAL A 528 10.79 10.34 9.04
C VAL A 528 10.68 11.63 8.25
N GLU A 529 11.76 12.37 8.20
CA GLU A 529 11.89 13.64 7.45
C GLU A 529 13.17 13.66 6.63
N LEU A 530 13.17 14.46 5.58
CA LEU A 530 14.35 14.74 4.75
C LEU A 530 14.80 16.19 5.00
N GLY A 531 16.01 16.33 5.57
CA GLY A 531 16.77 17.56 5.61
C GLY A 531 18.01 17.40 4.73
N ASP A 532 19.18 17.72 5.26
CA ASP A 532 20.47 17.42 4.61
C ASP A 532 20.70 15.90 4.51
N ASP A 533 20.12 15.14 5.44
CA ASP A 533 20.04 13.67 5.42
C ASP A 533 18.66 13.22 5.92
N ILE A 534 18.33 11.95 5.68
CA ILE A 534 17.11 11.32 6.19
C ILE A 534 17.25 11.14 7.71
N LYS A 535 16.29 11.66 8.47
CA LYS A 535 16.21 11.53 9.92
C LYS A 535 14.95 10.77 10.32
N ALA A 536 15.12 9.71 11.11
CA ALA A 536 14.02 9.00 11.77
C ALA A 536 14.03 9.31 13.27
N TYR A 537 12.86 9.55 13.86
CA TYR A 537 12.71 9.85 15.29
C TYR A 537 11.34 9.44 15.81
N PHE A 538 11.23 9.18 17.11
CA PHE A 538 9.94 8.93 17.75
C PHE A 538 9.15 10.23 17.88
N LYS A 539 7.87 10.22 17.50
CA LYS A 539 6.96 11.36 17.71
C LYS A 539 6.86 11.63 19.21
N GLU A 540 7.10 12.86 19.60
CA GLU A 540 6.82 13.31 20.97
C GLU A 540 5.30 13.39 21.17
N ASN A 541 4.83 13.08 22.39
CA ASN A 541 3.41 13.11 22.75
C ASN A 541 2.90 14.54 22.89
#